data_1ebe5f5bb2ee53d23f495c2d94d985c2
#
_entry.id   1ebe5f5bb2ee53d23f495c2d94d985c2
#
_cell.length_a   1.000
_cell.length_b   1.000
_cell.length_c   1.000
_cell.angle_alpha   90.00
_cell.angle_beta   90.00
_cell.angle_gamma   90.00
#
_symmetry.space_group_name_H-M   'P 1'
#
loop_
_entity.id
_entity.type
_entity.pdbx_description
1 polymer ?
#
loop_
_entity_poly.entity_id
_entity_poly.type
_entity_poly.pdbx_seq_one_letter_code
_entity_poly.pdbx_strand_id
1 'polypeptide(L)'
;MSDSIQRQHRPVAGILFCVFALLGFAIQDSMIKSLSTRYPLLEVLCIRSAIVLGLLVLVGLSLHGPKILRGNQPRPLMLRGILAFFAFTSYYLALSRIPLADAAAVYMTAPLFVTLLSAVVLRERVGIHRWGAVIVGFTAVIIMLAPGSALFRPEAAIPLFSALCYAMIPIINRRIGMTEHALTMGIYTTFTYLSLIVLTATIIHLVPAPQNLNQTLAGLFQRWHGFTVPDLGLAFAASCLFSLALLGITQAYRIAIVSTVTPFEYSYLVWATLIGFLFFGDIPGLRTVIGGLAVVTCGCYIVLRERRLSRV
;
A
#
# COMPACT_ATOMS: atom_id res chain seq x y z
N MET A 1 -19.50 -32.51 20.51
CA MET A 1 -18.90 -32.49 19.17
C MET A 1 -18.32 -31.09 18.95
N SER A 2 -17.13 -30.88 19.47
CA SER A 2 -16.38 -29.63 19.31
C SER A 2 -15.07 -29.98 18.59
N ASP A 3 -15.14 -30.08 17.27
CA ASP A 3 -13.95 -29.98 16.43
C ASP A 3 -13.59 -28.52 16.33
N SER A 4 -12.97 -28.02 17.41
CA SER A 4 -12.18 -26.82 17.34
C SER A 4 -11.05 -27.08 16.35
N ILE A 5 -11.21 -26.56 15.14
CA ILE A 5 -10.15 -26.45 14.15
C ILE A 5 -8.97 -25.76 14.86
N GLN A 6 -8.06 -26.56 15.40
CA GLN A 6 -6.74 -26.11 15.82
C GLN A 6 -6.08 -25.54 14.56
N ARG A 7 -6.25 -24.22 14.33
CA ARG A 7 -5.44 -23.50 13.34
C ARG A 7 -4.00 -23.76 13.74
N GLN A 8 -3.31 -24.61 12.99
CA GLN A 8 -1.89 -24.84 13.16
C GLN A 8 -1.19 -23.50 13.04
N HIS A 9 -0.85 -22.91 14.17
CA HIS A 9 -0.06 -21.68 14.21
C HIS A 9 1.32 -22.00 13.66
N ARG A 10 1.60 -21.57 12.44
CA ARG A 10 2.92 -21.69 11.78
C ARG A 10 3.57 -20.32 11.70
N PRO A 11 4.10 -19.79 12.81
CA PRO A 11 4.60 -18.42 12.88
C PRO A 11 5.74 -18.17 11.88
N VAL A 12 6.67 -19.09 11.74
CA VAL A 12 7.80 -18.96 10.81
C VAL A 12 7.32 -18.91 9.37
N ALA A 13 6.41 -19.81 8.97
CA ALA A 13 5.86 -19.77 7.61
C ALA A 13 5.09 -18.47 7.34
N GLY A 14 4.31 -17.95 8.31
CA GLY A 14 3.63 -16.67 8.19
C GLY A 14 4.59 -15.51 8.01
N ILE A 15 5.69 -15.48 8.76
CA ILE A 15 6.75 -14.47 8.61
C ILE A 15 7.38 -14.56 7.21
N LEU A 16 7.73 -15.76 6.75
CA LEU A 16 8.32 -15.95 5.43
C LEU A 16 7.37 -15.49 4.31
N PHE A 17 6.09 -15.87 4.37
CA PHE A 17 5.09 -15.37 3.42
C PHE A 17 5.01 -13.85 3.41
N CYS A 18 5.03 -13.19 4.57
CA CYS A 18 5.04 -11.74 4.69
C CYS A 18 6.29 -11.14 4.02
N VAL A 19 7.49 -11.58 4.41
CA VAL A 19 8.75 -11.02 3.90
C VAL A 19 8.90 -11.19 2.39
N PHE A 20 8.55 -12.36 1.84
CA PHE A 20 8.58 -12.59 0.39
C PHE A 20 7.48 -11.82 -0.36
N ALA A 21 6.29 -11.65 0.23
CA ALA A 21 5.26 -10.82 -0.35
C ALA A 21 5.70 -9.35 -0.45
N LEU A 22 6.36 -8.84 0.59
CA LEU A 22 6.87 -7.46 0.61
C LEU A 22 8.05 -7.26 -0.34
N LEU A 23 8.89 -8.26 -0.54
CA LEU A 23 9.87 -8.28 -1.63
C LEU A 23 9.17 -8.17 -2.99
N GLY A 24 8.11 -8.96 -3.21
CA GLY A 24 7.30 -8.91 -4.42
C GLY A 24 6.70 -7.53 -4.68
N PHE A 25 6.16 -6.88 -3.63
CA PHE A 25 5.68 -5.49 -3.72
C PHE A 25 6.80 -4.51 -4.07
N ALA A 26 7.98 -4.61 -3.44
CA ALA A 26 9.08 -3.70 -3.72
C ALA A 26 9.63 -3.87 -5.17
N ILE A 27 9.72 -5.10 -5.68
CA ILE A 27 10.08 -5.35 -7.08
C ILE A 27 9.01 -4.77 -8.01
N GLN A 28 7.75 -5.03 -7.77
CA GLN A 28 6.64 -4.50 -8.57
C GLN A 28 6.63 -2.97 -8.56
N ASP A 29 6.86 -2.33 -7.42
CA ASP A 29 6.91 -0.87 -7.32
C ASP A 29 8.06 -0.28 -8.15
N SER A 30 9.21 -0.96 -8.21
CA SER A 30 10.32 -0.57 -9.07
C SER A 30 9.97 -0.67 -10.56
N MET A 31 9.22 -1.72 -10.95
CA MET A 31 8.74 -1.87 -12.32
C MET A 31 7.76 -0.75 -12.70
N ILE A 32 6.82 -0.43 -11.82
CA ILE A 32 5.87 0.69 -12.03
C ILE A 32 6.62 2.02 -12.08
N LYS A 33 7.60 2.25 -11.19
CA LYS A 33 8.46 3.44 -11.25
C LYS A 33 9.16 3.54 -12.60
N SER A 34 9.75 2.47 -13.10
CA SER A 34 10.40 2.43 -14.41
C SER A 34 9.45 2.72 -15.58
N LEU A 35 8.24 2.13 -15.57
CA LEU A 35 7.22 2.41 -16.58
C LEU A 35 6.74 3.86 -16.52
N SER A 36 6.58 4.43 -15.32
CA SER A 36 6.11 5.81 -15.11
C SER A 36 7.13 6.88 -15.58
N THR A 37 8.36 6.49 -15.92
CA THR A 37 9.32 7.41 -16.59
C THR A 37 9.08 7.55 -18.09
N ARG A 38 8.39 6.57 -18.70
CA ARG A 38 8.16 6.50 -20.15
C ARG A 38 6.71 6.74 -20.52
N TYR A 39 5.78 6.40 -19.64
CA TYR A 39 4.33 6.42 -19.86
C TYR A 39 3.63 7.30 -18.83
N PRO A 40 2.50 7.92 -19.19
CA PRO A 40 1.65 8.64 -18.24
C PRO A 40 1.25 7.74 -17.07
N LEU A 41 1.36 8.22 -15.85
CA LEU A 41 1.11 7.44 -14.66
C LEU A 41 -0.27 6.74 -14.67
N LEU A 42 -1.33 7.47 -15.06
CA LEU A 42 -2.68 6.92 -15.10
C LEU A 42 -2.82 5.79 -16.13
N GLU A 43 -2.08 5.85 -17.24
CA GLU A 43 -2.04 4.78 -18.25
C GLU A 43 -1.40 3.51 -17.65
N VAL A 44 -0.25 3.65 -16.98
CA VAL A 44 0.44 2.54 -16.30
C VAL A 44 -0.46 1.89 -15.25
N LEU A 45 -1.10 2.71 -14.41
CA LEU A 45 -1.98 2.22 -13.35
C LEU A 45 -3.28 1.60 -13.89
N CYS A 46 -3.80 2.10 -15.01
CA CYS A 46 -4.98 1.54 -15.68
C CYS A 46 -4.68 0.13 -16.21
N ILE A 47 -3.61 -0.04 -17.00
CA ILE A 47 -3.22 -1.33 -17.56
C ILE A 47 -2.92 -2.34 -16.45
N ARG A 48 -2.12 -1.95 -15.44
CA ARG A 48 -1.83 -2.79 -14.29
C ARG A 48 -3.11 -3.25 -13.59
N SER A 49 -4.02 -2.32 -13.29
CA SER A 49 -5.24 -2.63 -12.54
C SER A 49 -6.20 -3.50 -13.33
N ALA A 50 -6.28 -3.32 -14.66
CA ALA A 50 -7.07 -4.16 -15.54
C ALA A 50 -6.55 -5.61 -15.52
N ILE A 51 -5.23 -5.80 -15.61
CA ILE A 51 -4.60 -7.13 -15.53
C ILE A 51 -4.83 -7.76 -14.16
N VAL A 52 -4.60 -7.01 -13.05
CA VAL A 52 -4.84 -7.51 -11.69
C VAL A 52 -6.29 -7.90 -11.48
N LEU A 53 -7.25 -7.08 -11.96
CA LEU A 53 -8.68 -7.40 -11.87
C LEU A 53 -8.99 -8.69 -12.64
N GLY A 54 -8.48 -8.84 -13.85
CA GLY A 54 -8.64 -10.05 -14.67
C GLY A 54 -8.11 -11.30 -13.95
N LEU A 55 -6.91 -11.21 -13.34
CA LEU A 55 -6.32 -12.30 -12.57
C LEU A 55 -7.13 -12.66 -11.33
N LEU A 56 -7.59 -11.66 -10.55
CA LEU A 56 -8.39 -11.89 -9.35
C LEU A 56 -9.76 -12.50 -9.70
N VAL A 57 -10.40 -12.03 -10.78
CA VAL A 57 -11.68 -12.58 -11.25
C VAL A 57 -11.47 -14.02 -11.74
N LEU A 58 -10.43 -14.28 -12.55
CA LEU A 58 -10.11 -15.62 -13.04
C LEU A 58 -9.89 -16.60 -11.89
N VAL A 59 -9.03 -16.26 -10.93
CA VAL A 59 -8.75 -17.08 -9.74
C VAL A 59 -10.01 -17.22 -8.88
N GLY A 60 -10.76 -16.15 -8.70
CA GLY A 60 -12.01 -16.17 -7.92
C GLY A 60 -13.05 -17.11 -8.52
N LEU A 61 -13.28 -17.01 -9.83
CA LEU A 61 -14.24 -17.86 -10.54
C LEU A 61 -13.81 -19.33 -10.57
N SER A 62 -12.52 -19.60 -10.78
CA SER A 62 -12.00 -20.97 -10.86
C SER A 62 -12.05 -21.69 -9.51
N LEU A 63 -11.82 -20.99 -8.39
CA LEU A 63 -11.78 -21.60 -7.06
C LEU A 63 -13.11 -21.59 -6.31
N HIS A 64 -13.96 -20.58 -6.53
CA HIS A 64 -15.16 -20.34 -5.71
C HIS A 64 -16.45 -20.19 -6.55
N GLY A 65 -16.33 -20.20 -7.88
CA GLY A 65 -17.45 -19.99 -8.79
C GLY A 65 -18.02 -18.55 -8.76
N PRO A 66 -19.16 -18.29 -9.46
CA PRO A 66 -19.68 -16.94 -9.67
C PRO A 66 -20.15 -16.22 -8.40
N LYS A 67 -20.38 -16.94 -7.32
CA LYS A 67 -20.77 -16.34 -6.02
C LYS A 67 -19.72 -15.39 -5.46
N ILE A 68 -18.43 -15.58 -5.83
CA ILE A 68 -17.32 -14.73 -5.38
C ILE A 68 -17.47 -13.27 -5.86
N LEU A 69 -18.20 -13.03 -6.94
CA LEU A 69 -18.45 -11.70 -7.49
C LEU A 69 -19.55 -10.92 -6.73
N ARG A 70 -20.27 -11.59 -5.83
CA ARG A 70 -21.35 -10.95 -5.05
C ARG A 70 -20.85 -10.61 -3.66
N GLY A 71 -20.63 -9.32 -3.41
CA GLY A 71 -20.35 -8.81 -2.07
C GLY A 71 -21.65 -8.60 -1.28
N ASN A 72 -21.65 -8.97 0.00
CA ASN A 72 -22.78 -8.77 0.91
C ASN A 72 -22.92 -7.29 1.32
N GLN A 73 -21.80 -6.56 1.35
CA GLN A 73 -21.73 -5.16 1.78
C GLN A 73 -21.06 -4.28 0.70
N PRO A 74 -21.75 -3.96 -0.42
CA PRO A 74 -21.13 -3.27 -1.56
C PRO A 74 -20.63 -1.86 -1.22
N ARG A 75 -21.36 -1.11 -0.37
CA ARG A 75 -20.97 0.27 -0.01
C ARG A 75 -19.59 0.37 0.66
N PRO A 76 -19.31 -0.33 1.78
CA PRO A 76 -17.97 -0.31 2.36
C PRO A 76 -16.91 -0.95 1.47
N LEU A 77 -17.25 -1.93 0.62
CA LEU A 77 -16.32 -2.49 -0.35
C LEU A 77 -15.91 -1.45 -1.41
N MET A 78 -16.84 -0.65 -1.92
CA MET A 78 -16.55 0.46 -2.82
C MET A 78 -15.74 1.57 -2.13
N LEU A 79 -16.07 1.92 -0.88
CA LEU A 79 -15.31 2.90 -0.11
C LEU A 79 -13.84 2.49 0.03
N ARG A 80 -13.56 1.19 0.22
CA ARG A 80 -12.18 0.67 0.18
C ARG A 80 -11.49 0.96 -1.16
N GLY A 81 -12.20 0.77 -2.27
CA GLY A 81 -11.67 1.05 -3.61
C GLY A 81 -11.38 2.53 -3.82
N ILE A 82 -12.24 3.42 -3.32
CA ILE A 82 -12.03 4.88 -3.34
C ILE A 82 -10.78 5.25 -2.54
N LEU A 83 -10.66 4.72 -1.32
CA LEU A 83 -9.46 4.96 -0.49
C LEU A 83 -8.19 4.37 -1.11
N ALA A 84 -8.29 3.19 -1.72
CA ALA A 84 -7.18 2.59 -2.46
C ALA A 84 -6.77 3.46 -3.67
N PHE A 85 -7.73 4.08 -4.36
CA PHE A 85 -7.44 5.01 -5.44
C PHE A 85 -6.61 6.19 -4.95
N PHE A 86 -7.03 6.88 -3.90
CA PHE A 86 -6.25 7.97 -3.34
C PHE A 86 -4.90 7.50 -2.78
N ALA A 87 -4.88 6.38 -2.07
CA ALA A 87 -3.66 5.83 -1.49
C ALA A 87 -2.63 5.47 -2.57
N PHE A 88 -2.98 4.59 -3.49
CA PHE A 88 -2.00 4.08 -4.46
C PHE A 88 -1.67 5.08 -5.54
N THR A 89 -2.64 5.87 -6.04
CA THR A 89 -2.36 6.87 -7.06
C THR A 89 -1.44 7.95 -6.52
N SER A 90 -1.66 8.43 -5.29
CA SER A 90 -0.75 9.42 -4.67
C SER A 90 0.62 8.81 -4.36
N TYR A 91 0.69 7.56 -3.91
CA TYR A 91 1.97 6.87 -3.69
C TYR A 91 2.81 6.80 -4.98
N TYR A 92 2.22 6.31 -6.07
CA TYR A 92 2.93 6.20 -7.34
C TYR A 92 3.23 7.56 -7.99
N LEU A 93 2.39 8.57 -7.75
CA LEU A 93 2.66 9.94 -8.15
C LEU A 93 3.95 10.47 -7.48
N ALA A 94 4.11 10.22 -6.19
CA ALA A 94 5.34 10.55 -5.49
C ALA A 94 6.53 9.71 -5.98
N LEU A 95 6.33 8.40 -6.14
CA LEU A 95 7.36 7.45 -6.54
C LEU A 95 7.98 7.78 -7.91
N SER A 96 7.21 8.40 -8.81
CA SER A 96 7.73 8.89 -10.10
C SER A 96 8.71 10.05 -9.97
N ARG A 97 8.82 10.69 -8.78
CA ARG A 97 9.59 11.93 -8.55
C ARG A 97 10.65 11.83 -7.47
N ILE A 98 10.49 10.88 -6.53
CA ILE A 98 11.41 10.71 -5.42
C ILE A 98 11.98 9.27 -5.40
N PRO A 99 13.12 9.06 -4.71
CA PRO A 99 13.68 7.74 -4.50
C PRO A 99 12.69 6.76 -3.87
N LEU A 100 12.78 5.48 -4.27
CA LEU A 100 11.90 4.42 -3.75
C LEU A 100 12.00 4.29 -2.22
N ALA A 101 13.21 4.39 -1.67
CA ALA A 101 13.46 4.33 -0.25
C ALA A 101 12.80 5.49 0.53
N ASP A 102 12.84 6.72 -0.02
CA ASP A 102 12.23 7.90 0.61
C ASP A 102 10.71 7.77 0.63
N ALA A 103 10.10 7.39 -0.50
CA ALA A 103 8.65 7.13 -0.57
C ALA A 103 8.22 6.05 0.40
N ALA A 104 8.96 4.93 0.45
CA ALA A 104 8.71 3.81 1.34
C ALA A 104 8.81 4.20 2.83
N ALA A 105 9.85 4.97 3.20
CA ALA A 105 10.06 5.39 4.59
C ALA A 105 8.91 6.26 5.11
N VAL A 106 8.42 7.21 4.30
CA VAL A 106 7.26 8.04 4.65
C VAL A 106 5.98 7.20 4.68
N TYR A 107 5.78 6.32 3.69
CA TYR A 107 4.61 5.45 3.63
C TYR A 107 4.51 4.49 4.82
N MET A 108 5.65 4.07 5.40
CA MET A 108 5.70 3.23 6.60
C MET A 108 5.14 3.91 7.87
N THR A 109 4.67 5.16 7.78
CA THR A 109 3.83 5.78 8.83
C THR A 109 2.40 5.23 8.85
N ALA A 110 1.97 4.48 7.87
CA ALA A 110 0.61 3.93 7.82
C ALA A 110 0.19 3.19 9.10
N PRO A 111 1.00 2.34 9.76
CA PRO A 111 0.63 1.73 11.02
C PRO A 111 0.42 2.74 12.17
N LEU A 112 1.11 3.89 12.17
CA LEU A 112 0.90 4.97 13.14
C LEU A 112 -0.47 5.61 12.91
N PHE A 113 -0.83 5.87 11.66
CA PHE A 113 -2.17 6.34 11.30
C PHE A 113 -3.26 5.32 11.65
N VAL A 114 -3.03 4.02 11.46
CA VAL A 114 -3.97 2.97 11.89
C VAL A 114 -4.23 3.07 13.40
N THR A 115 -3.18 3.26 14.21
CA THR A 115 -3.30 3.42 15.65
C THR A 115 -4.10 4.67 16.01
N LEU A 116 -3.80 5.81 15.38
CA LEU A 116 -4.52 7.07 15.56
C LEU A 116 -6.00 6.94 15.18
N LEU A 117 -6.28 6.37 14.01
CA LEU A 117 -7.64 6.19 13.51
C LEU A 117 -8.44 5.17 14.33
N SER A 118 -7.81 4.12 14.86
CA SER A 118 -8.45 3.19 15.78
C SER A 118 -8.97 3.92 17.03
N ALA A 119 -8.16 4.83 17.59
CA ALA A 119 -8.58 5.61 18.74
C ALA A 119 -9.75 6.55 18.42
N VAL A 120 -9.69 7.27 17.28
CA VAL A 120 -10.66 8.30 16.92
C VAL A 120 -11.94 7.70 16.32
N VAL A 121 -11.81 6.79 15.34
CA VAL A 121 -12.95 6.27 14.55
C VAL A 121 -13.61 5.08 15.23
N LEU A 122 -12.82 4.16 15.81
CA LEU A 122 -13.34 2.98 16.50
C LEU A 122 -13.53 3.23 18.02
N ARG A 123 -13.09 4.40 18.51
CA ARG A 123 -13.14 4.76 19.94
C ARG A 123 -12.44 3.74 20.84
N GLU A 124 -11.40 3.10 20.31
CA GLU A 124 -10.57 2.16 21.07
C GLU A 124 -9.73 2.92 22.11
N ARG A 125 -9.59 2.36 23.32
CA ARG A 125 -8.73 2.94 24.35
C ARG A 125 -7.26 2.70 24.01
N VAL A 126 -6.58 3.74 23.54
CA VAL A 126 -5.14 3.71 23.23
C VAL A 126 -4.37 4.15 24.47
N GLY A 127 -3.53 3.27 25.02
CA GLY A 127 -2.72 3.58 26.20
C GLY A 127 -1.63 4.64 25.89
N ILE A 128 -1.16 5.34 26.95
CA ILE A 128 -0.19 6.45 26.87
C ILE A 128 1.09 6.09 26.10
N HIS A 129 1.55 4.85 26.22
CA HIS A 129 2.75 4.40 25.52
C HIS A 129 2.59 4.30 23.99
N ARG A 130 1.37 3.94 23.53
CA ARG A 130 1.07 3.95 22.08
C ARG A 130 1.00 5.38 21.56
N TRP A 131 0.40 6.29 22.34
CA TRP A 131 0.40 7.72 22.01
C TRP A 131 1.83 8.27 21.93
N GLY A 132 2.70 7.92 22.90
CA GLY A 132 4.12 8.28 22.85
C GLY A 132 4.80 7.80 21.58
N ALA A 133 4.61 6.54 21.20
CA ALA A 133 5.20 5.99 19.97
C ALA A 133 4.65 6.67 18.70
N VAL A 134 3.36 7.00 18.67
CA VAL A 134 2.74 7.74 17.56
C VAL A 134 3.36 9.14 17.43
N ILE A 135 3.49 9.87 18.54
CA ILE A 135 4.09 11.21 18.55
C ILE A 135 5.55 11.16 18.08
N VAL A 136 6.35 10.25 18.63
CA VAL A 136 7.77 10.09 18.24
C VAL A 136 7.89 9.70 16.76
N GLY A 137 7.05 8.78 16.28
CA GLY A 137 7.05 8.36 14.88
C GLY A 137 6.71 9.51 13.92
N PHE A 138 5.67 10.31 14.22
CA PHE A 138 5.35 11.49 13.40
C PHE A 138 6.42 12.58 13.48
N THR A 139 7.04 12.78 14.64
CA THR A 139 8.19 13.70 14.78
C THR A 139 9.35 13.26 13.89
N ALA A 140 9.65 11.95 13.86
CA ALA A 140 10.66 11.41 12.96
C ALA A 140 10.37 11.69 11.48
N VAL A 141 9.11 11.60 11.06
CA VAL A 141 8.69 11.93 9.68
C VAL A 141 8.86 13.43 9.41
N ILE A 142 8.50 14.29 10.34
CA ILE A 142 8.71 15.74 10.19
C ILE A 142 10.21 16.05 10.01
N ILE A 143 11.06 15.43 10.80
CA ILE A 143 12.53 15.57 10.67
C ILE A 143 13.01 15.07 9.30
N MET A 144 12.47 13.94 8.83
CA MET A 144 12.81 13.35 7.52
C MET A 144 12.39 14.26 6.36
N LEU A 145 11.18 14.80 6.41
CA LEU A 145 10.67 15.72 5.40
C LEU A 145 11.37 17.09 5.45
N ALA A 146 11.87 17.48 6.62
CA ALA A 146 12.55 18.77 6.87
C ALA A 146 11.83 19.98 6.28
N PRO A 147 10.52 20.21 6.59
CA PRO A 147 9.76 21.31 6.04
C PRO A 147 10.43 22.65 6.34
N GLY A 148 10.45 23.55 5.37
CA GLY A 148 11.09 24.88 5.50
C GLY A 148 12.61 24.89 5.28
N SER A 149 13.26 23.76 5.01
CA SER A 149 14.66 23.71 4.61
C SER A 149 14.82 23.76 3.09
N ALA A 150 16.00 24.15 2.60
CA ALA A 150 16.34 24.09 1.16
C ALA A 150 16.29 22.65 0.58
N LEU A 151 16.25 21.64 1.45
CA LEU A 151 16.15 20.22 1.08
C LEU A 151 14.73 19.71 1.05
N PHE A 152 13.75 20.52 1.43
CA PHE A 152 12.34 20.14 1.41
C PHE A 152 11.85 19.94 -0.02
N ARG A 153 11.33 18.75 -0.29
CA ARG A 153 10.65 18.42 -1.54
C ARG A 153 9.18 18.21 -1.23
N PRO A 154 8.26 19.06 -1.73
CA PRO A 154 6.82 18.93 -1.48
C PRO A 154 6.28 17.53 -1.86
N GLU A 155 6.87 16.93 -2.89
CA GLU A 155 6.52 15.57 -3.36
C GLU A 155 6.75 14.51 -2.30
N ALA A 156 7.71 14.71 -1.40
CA ALA A 156 7.99 13.77 -0.31
C ALA A 156 6.88 13.76 0.76
N ALA A 157 6.01 14.77 0.80
CA ALA A 157 4.82 14.77 1.66
C ALA A 157 3.65 13.97 1.08
N ILE A 158 3.63 13.70 -0.22
CA ILE A 158 2.54 12.97 -0.88
C ILE A 158 2.37 11.54 -0.32
N PRO A 159 3.44 10.75 -0.06
CA PRO A 159 3.32 9.43 0.57
C PRO A 159 2.68 9.46 1.97
N LEU A 160 2.75 10.59 2.69
CA LEU A 160 2.08 10.74 3.98
C LEU A 160 0.55 10.75 3.81
N PHE A 161 0.03 11.47 2.80
CA PHE A 161 -1.38 11.42 2.42
C PHE A 161 -1.79 10.01 1.96
N SER A 162 -0.95 9.37 1.17
CA SER A 162 -1.14 7.97 0.77
C SER A 162 -1.26 7.04 1.96
N ALA A 163 -0.34 7.16 2.94
CA ALA A 163 -0.34 6.36 4.17
C ALA A 163 -1.63 6.58 5.00
N LEU A 164 -2.12 7.81 5.09
CA LEU A 164 -3.38 8.13 5.78
C LEU A 164 -4.57 7.44 5.08
N CYS A 165 -4.69 7.58 3.75
CA CYS A 165 -5.76 6.93 2.99
C CYS A 165 -5.70 5.41 3.12
N TYR A 166 -4.50 4.82 3.02
CA TYR A 166 -4.29 3.39 3.20
C TYR A 166 -4.69 2.93 4.61
N ALA A 167 -4.35 3.69 5.65
CA ALA A 167 -4.67 3.36 7.03
C ALA A 167 -6.18 3.30 7.33
N MET A 168 -7.02 3.96 6.53
CA MET A 168 -8.48 3.84 6.63
C MET A 168 -8.98 2.47 6.17
N ILE A 169 -8.27 1.77 5.28
CA ILE A 169 -8.69 0.46 4.73
C ILE A 169 -8.80 -0.61 5.82
N PRO A 170 -7.78 -0.84 6.69
CA PRO A 170 -7.92 -1.75 7.82
C PRO A 170 -9.06 -1.40 8.79
N ILE A 171 -9.34 -0.12 8.98
CA ILE A 171 -10.46 0.34 9.82
C ILE A 171 -11.80 -0.09 9.25
N ILE A 172 -11.98 0.05 7.92
CA ILE A 172 -13.17 -0.43 7.23
C ILE A 172 -13.25 -1.96 7.29
N ASN A 173 -12.13 -2.67 7.09
CA ASN A 173 -12.09 -4.12 7.20
C ASN A 173 -12.58 -4.63 8.55
N ARG A 174 -12.21 -3.95 9.66
CA ARG A 174 -12.71 -4.28 11.00
C ARG A 174 -14.23 -4.09 11.12
N ARG A 175 -14.81 -3.09 10.43
CA ARG A 175 -16.27 -2.85 10.43
C ARG A 175 -17.02 -3.85 9.56
N ILE A 176 -16.47 -4.27 8.42
CA ILE A 176 -17.05 -5.30 7.54
C ILE A 176 -17.04 -6.67 8.25
N GLY A 177 -16.06 -6.91 9.12
CA GLY A 177 -15.88 -8.16 9.85
C GLY A 177 -15.49 -9.31 8.93
N MET A 178 -15.85 -10.55 9.35
CA MET A 178 -15.55 -11.80 8.62
C MET A 178 -16.61 -12.15 7.56
N THR A 179 -17.54 -11.24 7.25
CA THR A 179 -18.69 -11.53 6.38
C THR A 179 -18.33 -11.60 4.90
N GLU A 180 -17.17 -11.05 4.53
CA GLU A 180 -16.73 -10.98 3.14
C GLU A 180 -15.50 -11.85 2.88
N HIS A 181 -15.47 -12.48 1.72
CA HIS A 181 -14.31 -13.23 1.28
C HIS A 181 -13.18 -12.30 0.82
N ALA A 182 -11.92 -12.65 1.14
CA ALA A 182 -10.76 -11.80 0.80
C ALA A 182 -10.66 -11.50 -0.72
N LEU A 183 -10.95 -12.49 -1.58
CA LEU A 183 -10.98 -12.29 -3.03
C LEU A 183 -12.10 -11.33 -3.47
N THR A 184 -13.30 -11.44 -2.89
CA THR A 184 -14.41 -10.50 -3.14
C THR A 184 -13.98 -9.08 -2.77
N MET A 185 -13.37 -8.90 -1.60
CA MET A 185 -12.82 -7.61 -1.18
C MET A 185 -11.78 -7.08 -2.18
N GLY A 186 -10.87 -7.94 -2.66
CA GLY A 186 -9.87 -7.59 -3.67
C GLY A 186 -10.50 -7.17 -5.01
N ILE A 187 -11.46 -7.95 -5.50
CA ILE A 187 -12.18 -7.69 -6.78
C ILE A 187 -12.88 -6.33 -6.71
N TYR A 188 -13.70 -6.07 -5.68
CA TYR A 188 -14.42 -4.80 -5.53
C TYR A 188 -13.46 -3.61 -5.40
N THR A 189 -12.39 -3.77 -4.61
CA THR A 189 -11.39 -2.72 -4.44
C THR A 189 -10.72 -2.40 -5.77
N THR A 190 -10.26 -3.43 -6.51
CA THR A 190 -9.56 -3.23 -7.79
C THR A 190 -10.51 -2.73 -8.88
N PHE A 191 -11.75 -3.20 -8.91
CA PHE A 191 -12.78 -2.72 -9.83
C PHE A 191 -13.07 -1.23 -9.61
N THR A 192 -13.34 -0.82 -8.37
CA THR A 192 -13.61 0.58 -8.04
C THR A 192 -12.37 1.46 -8.31
N TYR A 193 -11.18 0.97 -7.96
CA TYR A 193 -9.91 1.63 -8.26
C TYR A 193 -9.74 1.87 -9.76
N LEU A 194 -9.91 0.84 -10.59
CA LEU A 194 -9.82 0.93 -12.05
C LEU A 194 -10.87 1.89 -12.62
N SER A 195 -12.12 1.80 -12.17
CA SER A 195 -13.20 2.70 -12.59
C SER A 195 -12.86 4.17 -12.33
N LEU A 196 -12.27 4.48 -11.16
CA LEU A 196 -11.86 5.84 -10.81
C LEU A 196 -10.65 6.30 -11.63
N ILE A 197 -9.70 5.42 -11.96
CA ILE A 197 -8.59 5.77 -12.86
C ILE A 197 -9.14 6.13 -14.23
N VAL A 198 -10.02 5.29 -14.80
CA VAL A 198 -10.62 5.55 -16.13
C VAL A 198 -11.42 6.84 -16.11
N LEU A 199 -12.24 7.06 -15.07
CA LEU A 199 -13.01 8.29 -14.91
C LEU A 199 -12.10 9.52 -14.83
N THR A 200 -11.05 9.47 -14.00
CA THR A 200 -10.09 10.57 -13.83
C THR A 200 -9.35 10.85 -15.14
N ALA A 201 -8.89 9.80 -15.83
CA ALA A 201 -8.23 9.94 -17.13
C ALA A 201 -9.16 10.55 -18.17
N THR A 202 -10.42 10.13 -18.23
CA THR A 202 -11.43 10.68 -19.15
C THR A 202 -11.66 12.16 -18.86
N ILE A 203 -11.84 12.55 -17.60
CA ILE A 203 -12.02 13.95 -17.20
C ILE A 203 -10.79 14.79 -17.62
N ILE A 204 -9.59 14.30 -17.34
CA ILE A 204 -8.33 14.98 -17.67
C ILE A 204 -8.18 15.17 -19.19
N HIS A 205 -8.60 14.20 -20.00
CA HIS A 205 -8.55 14.30 -21.46
C HIS A 205 -9.59 15.28 -22.04
N LEU A 206 -10.71 15.50 -21.33
CA LEU A 206 -11.76 16.44 -21.75
C LEU A 206 -11.46 17.89 -21.31
N VAL A 207 -10.65 18.09 -20.27
CA VAL A 207 -10.33 19.42 -19.72
C VAL A 207 -8.96 19.86 -20.20
N PRO A 208 -8.82 21.09 -20.74
CA PRO A 208 -7.50 21.64 -21.08
C PRO A 208 -6.60 21.69 -19.85
N ALA A 209 -5.34 21.31 -20.02
CA ALA A 209 -4.37 21.37 -18.91
C ALA A 209 -4.23 22.81 -18.40
N PRO A 210 -4.38 23.05 -17.09
CA PRO A 210 -4.15 24.37 -16.51
C PRO A 210 -2.71 24.85 -16.77
N GLN A 211 -2.54 26.14 -17.10
CA GLN A 211 -1.25 26.67 -17.52
C GLN A 211 -0.16 26.71 -16.43
N ASN A 212 -0.56 26.63 -15.13
CA ASN A 212 0.34 26.77 -13.97
C ASN A 212 0.40 25.45 -13.11
N LEU A 213 0.39 24.29 -13.75
CA LEU A 213 0.52 23.03 -13.02
C LEU A 213 1.97 22.77 -12.60
N ASN A 214 2.14 22.36 -11.34
CA ASN A 214 3.41 21.78 -10.89
C ASN A 214 3.77 20.58 -11.77
N GLN A 215 5.07 20.39 -12.05
CA GLN A 215 5.56 19.30 -12.89
C GLN A 215 5.02 17.92 -12.50
N THR A 216 4.79 17.70 -11.20
CA THR A 216 4.23 16.46 -10.66
C THR A 216 2.80 16.21 -11.16
N LEU A 217 1.96 17.23 -11.14
CA LEU A 217 0.57 17.14 -11.63
C LEU A 217 0.50 17.19 -13.16
N ALA A 218 1.42 17.90 -13.81
CA ALA A 218 1.50 17.96 -15.27
C ALA A 218 1.67 16.57 -15.91
N GLY A 219 2.37 15.64 -15.23
CA GLY A 219 2.49 14.25 -15.67
C GLY A 219 1.17 13.48 -15.77
N LEU A 220 0.12 13.92 -15.04
CA LEU A 220 -1.22 13.30 -15.13
C LEU A 220 -1.96 13.71 -16.42
N PHE A 221 -1.63 14.88 -16.98
CA PHE A 221 -2.27 15.45 -18.18
C PHE A 221 -1.60 15.02 -19.50
N GLN A 222 -0.59 14.15 -19.42
CA GLN A 222 0.05 13.62 -20.62
C GLN A 222 -0.92 12.73 -21.40
N ARG A 223 -0.88 12.82 -22.73
CA ARG A 223 -1.70 11.97 -23.61
C ARG A 223 -1.20 10.54 -23.59
N TRP A 224 -2.12 9.62 -23.51
CA TRP A 224 -1.83 8.18 -23.61
C TRP A 224 -1.36 7.86 -25.03
N HIS A 225 -0.35 7.02 -25.14
CA HIS A 225 0.24 6.66 -26.46
C HIS A 225 0.39 5.15 -26.65
N GLY A 226 -0.13 4.36 -25.70
CA GLY A 226 -0.09 2.89 -25.78
C GLY A 226 1.30 2.32 -25.47
N PHE A 227 1.30 1.12 -24.89
CA PHE A 227 2.53 0.43 -24.50
C PHE A 227 3.18 -0.27 -25.70
N THR A 228 4.51 -0.27 -25.73
CA THR A 228 5.26 -1.23 -26.58
C THR A 228 5.08 -2.65 -26.06
N VAL A 229 5.27 -3.65 -26.92
CA VAL A 229 5.13 -5.07 -26.55
C VAL A 229 6.03 -5.46 -25.35
N PRO A 230 7.32 -5.04 -25.28
CA PRO A 230 8.17 -5.31 -24.12
C PRO A 230 7.66 -4.65 -22.83
N ASP A 231 7.19 -3.41 -22.91
CA ASP A 231 6.70 -2.67 -21.73
C ASP A 231 5.34 -3.23 -21.25
N LEU A 232 4.51 -3.73 -22.17
CA LEU A 232 3.30 -4.48 -21.79
C LEU A 232 3.65 -5.78 -21.05
N GLY A 233 4.72 -6.47 -21.49
CA GLY A 233 5.27 -7.63 -20.77
C GLY A 233 5.74 -7.27 -19.37
N LEU A 234 6.39 -6.12 -19.19
CA LEU A 234 6.82 -5.62 -17.88
C LEU A 234 5.62 -5.28 -16.99
N ALA A 235 4.58 -4.63 -17.56
CA ALA A 235 3.34 -4.32 -16.83
C ALA A 235 2.60 -5.59 -16.41
N PHE A 236 2.58 -6.62 -17.27
CA PHE A 236 2.01 -7.93 -16.95
C PHE A 236 2.78 -8.61 -15.81
N ALA A 237 4.11 -8.65 -15.88
CA ALA A 237 4.96 -9.21 -14.82
C ALA A 237 4.76 -8.48 -13.48
N ALA A 238 4.70 -7.14 -13.50
CA ALA A 238 4.40 -6.35 -12.32
C ALA A 238 3.02 -6.68 -11.72
N SER A 239 2.00 -6.89 -12.58
CA SER A 239 0.64 -7.25 -12.14
C SER A 239 0.59 -8.66 -11.54
N CYS A 240 1.31 -9.62 -12.11
CA CYS A 240 1.45 -10.96 -11.56
C CYS A 240 2.15 -10.94 -10.20
N LEU A 241 3.27 -10.21 -10.08
CA LEU A 241 3.97 -10.04 -8.81
C LEU A 241 3.10 -9.40 -7.73
N PHE A 242 2.36 -8.34 -8.09
CA PHE A 242 1.40 -7.72 -7.18
C PHE A 242 0.34 -8.71 -6.71
N SER A 243 -0.24 -9.48 -7.62
CA SER A 243 -1.28 -10.47 -7.28
C SER A 243 -0.73 -11.58 -6.38
N LEU A 244 0.47 -12.09 -6.67
CA LEU A 244 1.15 -13.09 -5.85
C LEU A 244 1.51 -12.53 -4.46
N ALA A 245 2.02 -11.31 -4.40
CA ALA A 245 2.34 -10.63 -3.15
C ALA A 245 1.07 -10.40 -2.30
N LEU A 246 -0.04 -9.99 -2.92
CA LEU A 246 -1.33 -9.84 -2.25
C LEU A 246 -1.84 -11.17 -1.67
N LEU A 247 -1.71 -12.26 -2.41
CA LEU A 247 -2.05 -13.61 -1.92
C LEU A 247 -1.09 -14.05 -0.80
N GLY A 248 0.20 -13.76 -0.93
CA GLY A 248 1.24 -14.06 0.05
C GLY A 248 0.98 -13.36 1.38
N ILE A 249 0.74 -12.05 1.38
CA ILE A 249 0.43 -11.31 2.61
C ILE A 249 -0.89 -11.77 3.24
N THR A 250 -1.90 -12.06 2.42
CA THR A 250 -3.16 -12.60 2.89
C THR A 250 -2.96 -13.96 3.56
N GLN A 251 -2.15 -14.83 2.97
CA GLN A 251 -1.82 -16.14 3.54
C GLN A 251 -1.02 -16.01 4.83
N ALA A 252 -0.06 -15.08 4.90
CA ALA A 252 0.69 -14.80 6.11
C ALA A 252 -0.23 -14.55 7.31
N TYR A 253 -1.24 -13.69 7.12
CA TYR A 253 -2.23 -13.36 8.17
C TYR A 253 -3.25 -14.46 8.45
N ARG A 254 -3.42 -15.43 7.55
CA ARG A 254 -4.28 -16.59 7.78
C ARG A 254 -3.64 -17.68 8.65
N ILE A 255 -2.31 -17.88 8.51
CA ILE A 255 -1.59 -18.97 9.17
C ILE A 255 -0.81 -18.56 10.41
N ALA A 256 -0.68 -17.25 10.66
CA ALA A 256 0.00 -16.71 11.83
C ALA A 256 -0.80 -15.60 12.50
N ILE A 257 -0.50 -15.37 13.78
CA ILE A 257 -1.13 -14.29 14.56
C ILE A 257 -0.66 -12.94 13.99
N VAL A 258 -1.59 -12.01 13.80
CA VAL A 258 -1.34 -10.66 13.26
C VAL A 258 -0.15 -10.00 13.94
N SER A 259 -0.12 -9.96 15.27
CA SER A 259 0.98 -9.36 16.03
C SER A 259 2.35 -10.05 15.83
N THR A 260 2.39 -11.26 15.25
CA THR A 260 3.65 -11.92 14.88
C THR A 260 4.15 -11.46 13.51
N VAL A 261 3.24 -11.24 12.58
CA VAL A 261 3.54 -10.88 11.19
C VAL A 261 3.81 -9.39 11.02
N THR A 262 3.00 -8.54 11.64
CA THR A 262 3.04 -7.07 11.45
C THR A 262 4.42 -6.42 11.63
N PRO A 263 5.30 -6.80 12.60
CA PRO A 263 6.64 -6.21 12.67
C PRO A 263 7.48 -6.46 11.42
N PHE A 264 7.22 -7.56 10.72
CA PHE A 264 7.95 -7.91 9.51
C PHE A 264 7.45 -7.15 8.27
N GLU A 265 6.33 -6.44 8.34
CA GLU A 265 5.91 -5.52 7.28
C GLU A 265 6.93 -4.40 7.05
N TYR A 266 7.67 -4.02 8.08
CA TYR A 266 8.74 -3.04 7.94
C TYR A 266 9.93 -3.55 7.11
N SER A 267 10.00 -4.85 6.79
CA SER A 267 10.99 -5.38 5.83
C SER A 267 10.81 -4.78 4.44
N TYR A 268 9.62 -4.26 4.11
CA TYR A 268 9.40 -3.52 2.86
C TYR A 268 10.38 -2.35 2.71
N LEU A 269 10.68 -1.62 3.78
CA LEU A 269 11.65 -0.52 3.72
C LEU A 269 13.06 -1.01 3.34
N VAL A 270 13.46 -2.18 3.86
CA VAL A 270 14.76 -2.79 3.52
C VAL A 270 14.77 -3.18 2.04
N TRP A 271 13.73 -3.84 1.56
CA TRP A 271 13.61 -4.24 0.16
C TRP A 271 13.54 -3.04 -0.78
N ALA A 272 12.74 -2.03 -0.44
CA ALA A 272 12.62 -0.79 -1.22
C ALA A 272 13.97 -0.05 -1.33
N THR A 273 14.73 -0.01 -0.23
CA THR A 273 16.07 0.59 -0.23
C THR A 273 17.05 -0.21 -1.10
N LEU A 274 17.08 -1.53 -0.95
CA LEU A 274 17.96 -2.40 -1.73
C LEU A 274 17.64 -2.33 -3.23
N ILE A 275 16.38 -2.42 -3.58
CA ILE A 275 15.91 -2.39 -4.98
C ILE A 275 16.11 -1.00 -5.57
N GLY A 276 15.84 0.06 -4.80
CA GLY A 276 16.11 1.44 -5.20
C GLY A 276 17.59 1.65 -5.54
N PHE A 277 18.48 1.13 -4.71
CA PHE A 277 19.91 1.19 -4.98
C PHE A 277 20.32 0.36 -6.21
N LEU A 278 19.86 -0.88 -6.32
CA LEU A 278 20.28 -1.79 -7.38
C LEU A 278 19.79 -1.36 -8.78
N PHE A 279 18.54 -0.87 -8.89
CA PHE A 279 17.93 -0.56 -10.19
C PHE A 279 17.99 0.92 -10.57
N PHE A 280 18.05 1.82 -9.60
CA PHE A 280 18.02 3.27 -9.85
C PHE A 280 19.27 3.99 -9.35
N GLY A 281 20.18 3.30 -8.63
CA GLY A 281 21.33 3.94 -7.98
C GLY A 281 20.92 4.90 -6.85
N ASP A 282 19.69 4.80 -6.37
CA ASP A 282 19.14 5.67 -5.34
C ASP A 282 19.84 5.36 -3.98
N ILE A 283 20.63 6.29 -3.47
CA ILE A 283 21.22 6.20 -2.12
C ILE A 283 20.33 6.99 -1.17
N PRO A 284 19.69 6.34 -0.17
CA PRO A 284 18.86 7.06 0.79
C PRO A 284 19.70 8.06 1.59
N GLY A 285 19.21 9.27 1.74
CA GLY A 285 19.84 10.29 2.57
C GLY A 285 19.89 9.87 4.05
N LEU A 286 20.86 10.37 4.78
CA LEU A 286 21.01 10.06 6.22
C LEU A 286 19.71 10.34 7.01
N ARG A 287 18.97 11.38 6.66
CA ARG A 287 17.67 11.72 7.28
C ARG A 287 16.63 10.64 7.05
N THR A 288 16.56 10.10 5.83
CA THR A 288 15.65 9.00 5.48
C THR A 288 15.99 7.75 6.26
N VAL A 289 17.28 7.43 6.42
CA VAL A 289 17.73 6.28 7.20
C VAL A 289 17.36 6.45 8.69
N ILE A 290 17.71 7.60 9.30
CA ILE A 290 17.41 7.85 10.73
C ILE A 290 15.90 7.90 10.96
N GLY A 291 15.15 8.66 10.13
CA GLY A 291 13.70 8.78 10.26
C GLY A 291 12.98 7.45 10.00
N GLY A 292 13.40 6.70 9.00
CA GLY A 292 12.86 5.37 8.70
C GLY A 292 13.09 4.39 9.85
N LEU A 293 14.31 4.35 10.43
CA LEU A 293 14.61 3.53 11.62
C LEU A 293 13.75 3.93 12.82
N ALA A 294 13.53 5.22 13.05
CA ALA A 294 12.67 5.69 14.14
C ALA A 294 11.20 5.25 13.91
N VAL A 295 10.66 5.39 12.70
CA VAL A 295 9.29 4.94 12.38
C VAL A 295 9.16 3.44 12.57
N VAL A 296 10.11 2.64 12.06
CA VAL A 296 10.14 1.17 12.24
C VAL A 296 10.16 0.81 13.72
N THR A 297 11.04 1.45 14.50
CA THR A 297 11.15 1.18 15.94
C THR A 297 9.86 1.50 16.68
N CYS A 298 9.24 2.64 16.39
CA CYS A 298 7.96 3.03 16.98
C CYS A 298 6.84 2.05 16.63
N GLY A 299 6.74 1.64 15.36
CA GLY A 299 5.73 0.69 14.92
C GLY A 299 5.94 -0.70 15.53
N CYS A 300 7.16 -1.21 15.55
CA CYS A 300 7.49 -2.47 16.23
C CYS A 300 7.18 -2.40 17.74
N TYR A 301 7.48 -1.29 18.40
CA TYR A 301 7.17 -1.10 19.81
C TYR A 301 5.66 -1.17 20.08
N ILE A 302 4.83 -0.52 19.24
CA ILE A 302 3.36 -0.59 19.36
C ILE A 302 2.90 -2.04 19.31
N VAL A 303 3.33 -2.79 18.30
CA VAL A 303 2.91 -4.19 18.08
C VAL A 303 3.37 -5.12 19.20
N LEU A 304 4.62 -5.00 19.65
CA LEU A 304 5.16 -5.84 20.74
C LEU A 304 4.43 -5.57 22.06
N ARG A 305 4.02 -4.35 22.32
CA ARG A 305 3.27 -4.00 23.51
C ARG A 305 1.82 -4.51 23.47
N GLU A 306 1.17 -4.48 22.31
CA GLU A 306 -0.13 -5.12 22.13
C GLU A 306 -0.12 -6.60 22.51
N ARG A 307 0.93 -7.31 22.10
CA ARG A 307 1.13 -8.71 22.46
C ARG A 307 1.20 -8.97 23.97
N ARG A 308 1.84 -8.07 24.72
CA ARG A 308 1.95 -8.21 26.18
C ARG A 308 0.62 -8.00 26.87
N LEU A 309 -0.19 -7.03 26.40
CA LEU A 309 -1.50 -6.71 26.98
C LEU A 309 -2.59 -7.74 26.64
N SER A 310 -2.48 -8.43 25.50
CA SER A 310 -3.44 -9.49 25.10
C SER A 310 -3.17 -10.85 25.76
N ARG A 311 -2.07 -10.98 26.52
CA ARG A 311 -1.72 -12.19 27.28
C ARG A 311 -2.09 -12.12 28.76
N VAL A 312 -2.54 -10.95 29.23
CA VAL A 312 -3.07 -10.69 30.58
C VAL A 312 -4.60 -10.57 30.49
#